data_402db511cc7cb77f673383ce09c077b5
#
_entry.id   402db511cc7cb77f673383ce09c077b5
#
_cell.length_a   1.000
_cell.length_b   1.000
_cell.length_c   1.000
_cell.angle_alpha   90.00
_cell.angle_beta   90.00
_cell.angle_gamma   90.00
#
_symmetry.space_group_name_H-M   'P 1'
#
loop_
_entity.id
_entity.type
_entity.pdbx_description
1 polymer ?
#
loop_
_entity_poly.entity_id
_entity_poly.type
_entity_poly.pdbx_seq_one_letter_code
_entity_poly.pdbx_strand_id
1 'polypeptide(L)'
;MPKITVIAHNIRSTFNVGSIFRTCEGFGIERLILSGYTPYPDLSLCREVPSCAYIDGEVCQNDRRLPHIREKITKQIHKTALSAESLVSFEYREAPPLDELRQLGYRIAALEQATNSTNLRDYSAPDRVALLLGEEVSGIAPEWLALADDIIEIPMCNSDGEMEKKLS
;
A
#
# COMPACT_ATOMS: atom_id res chain seq x y z
N MET A 1 17.76 7.80 5.78
CA MET A 1 16.39 7.89 5.22
C MET A 1 15.48 7.03 6.05
N PRO A 2 14.25 7.46 6.35
CA PRO A 2 13.30 6.64 7.07
C PRO A 2 13.01 5.35 6.28
N LYS A 3 12.78 4.25 7.01
CA LYS A 3 12.30 2.99 6.42
C LYS A 3 10.80 3.08 6.21
N ILE A 4 10.37 2.90 4.98
CA ILE A 4 8.95 3.02 4.63
C ILE A 4 8.44 1.67 4.12
N THR A 5 7.37 1.20 4.74
CA THR A 5 6.53 0.11 4.23
C THR A 5 5.21 0.71 3.76
N VAL A 6 4.73 0.34 2.58
CA VAL A 6 3.42 0.77 2.09
C VAL A 6 2.44 -0.39 2.22
N ILE A 7 1.25 -0.12 2.73
CA ILE A 7 0.13 -1.07 2.83
C ILE A 7 -0.97 -0.57 1.90
N ALA A 8 -1.27 -1.31 0.85
CA ALA A 8 -2.35 -1.03 -0.08
C ALA A 8 -3.52 -1.98 0.24
N HIS A 9 -4.51 -1.47 1.00
CA HIS A 9 -5.64 -2.27 1.48
C HIS A 9 -6.90 -1.97 0.69
N ASN A 10 -7.51 -3.03 0.15
CA ASN A 10 -8.77 -2.94 -0.61
C ASN A 10 -8.70 -2.04 -1.85
N ILE A 11 -7.53 -1.90 -2.47
CA ILE A 11 -7.39 -1.22 -3.75
C ILE A 11 -8.06 -2.04 -4.85
N ARG A 12 -9.02 -1.46 -5.58
CA ARG A 12 -9.81 -2.18 -6.60
C ARG A 12 -9.12 -2.26 -7.95
N SER A 13 -8.45 -1.19 -8.33
CA SER A 13 -7.89 -1.03 -9.66
C SER A 13 -6.50 -1.68 -9.79
N THR A 14 -6.36 -2.63 -10.71
CA THR A 14 -5.05 -3.17 -11.09
C THR A 14 -4.09 -2.11 -11.62
N PHE A 15 -4.62 -1.05 -12.25
CA PHE A 15 -3.81 0.08 -12.73
C PHE A 15 -3.26 0.91 -11.56
N ASN A 16 -4.09 1.13 -10.52
CA ASN A 16 -3.63 1.83 -9.31
C ASN A 16 -2.57 1.02 -8.57
N VAL A 17 -2.78 -0.29 -8.46
CA VAL A 17 -1.75 -1.19 -7.88
C VAL A 17 -0.43 -1.10 -8.66
N GLY A 18 -0.48 -1.13 -9.99
CA GLY A 18 0.72 -0.97 -10.82
C GLY A 18 1.40 0.39 -10.62
N SER A 19 0.62 1.47 -10.50
CA SER A 19 1.15 2.81 -10.21
C SER A 19 1.79 2.88 -8.81
N ILE A 20 1.22 2.18 -7.82
CA ILE A 20 1.80 2.06 -6.48
C ILE A 20 3.15 1.35 -6.56
N PHE A 21 3.26 0.21 -7.27
CA PHE A 21 4.53 -0.46 -7.51
C PHE A 21 5.57 0.48 -8.12
N ARG A 22 5.19 1.22 -9.17
CA ARG A 22 6.07 2.17 -9.85
C ARG A 22 6.55 3.28 -8.91
N THR A 23 5.66 3.79 -8.07
CA THR A 23 6.00 4.79 -7.06
C THR A 23 6.93 4.22 -6.01
N CYS A 24 6.64 3.01 -5.51
CA CYS A 24 7.49 2.32 -4.53
C CYS A 24 8.91 2.11 -5.06
N GLU A 25 9.07 1.68 -6.32
CA GLU A 25 10.37 1.55 -6.96
C GLU A 25 11.11 2.89 -7.00
N GLY A 26 10.45 3.94 -7.48
CA GLY A 26 11.04 5.27 -7.65
C GLY A 26 11.51 5.91 -6.34
N PHE A 27 10.85 5.61 -5.23
CA PHE A 27 11.21 6.12 -3.90
C PHE A 27 12.04 5.14 -3.06
N GLY A 28 12.38 3.97 -3.59
CA GLY A 28 13.15 2.97 -2.85
C GLY A 28 12.44 2.45 -1.60
N ILE A 29 11.11 2.24 -1.71
CA ILE A 29 10.29 1.72 -0.60
C ILE A 29 10.77 0.31 -0.23
N GLU A 30 10.93 0.07 1.08
CA GLU A 30 11.47 -1.19 1.59
C GLU A 30 10.55 -2.39 1.28
N ARG A 31 9.24 -2.22 1.41
CA ARG A 31 8.26 -3.28 1.23
C ARG A 31 6.87 -2.73 0.87
N LEU A 32 6.16 -3.44 -0.02
CA LEU A 32 4.77 -3.20 -0.34
C LEU A 32 3.91 -4.37 0.16
N ILE A 33 2.92 -4.10 1.00
CA ILE A 33 1.95 -5.07 1.49
C ILE A 33 0.63 -4.83 0.75
N LEU A 34 0.17 -5.82 0.01
CA LEU A 34 -1.13 -5.82 -0.65
C LEU A 34 -2.10 -6.60 0.22
N SER A 35 -3.27 -6.06 0.55
CA SER A 35 -4.17 -6.75 1.47
C SER A 35 -5.65 -6.61 1.12
N GLY A 36 -6.46 -7.50 1.69
CA GLY A 36 -7.89 -7.60 1.39
C GLY A 36 -8.13 -8.06 -0.04
N TYR A 37 -9.03 -7.41 -0.77
CA TYR A 37 -9.29 -7.74 -2.17
C TYR A 37 -8.35 -7.05 -3.17
N THR A 38 -7.29 -6.40 -2.70
CA THR A 38 -6.29 -5.79 -3.58
C THR A 38 -5.70 -6.82 -4.53
N PRO A 39 -5.75 -6.61 -5.85
CA PRO A 39 -5.13 -7.51 -6.80
C PRO A 39 -3.59 -7.48 -6.66
N TYR A 40 -2.97 -8.63 -6.85
CA TYR A 40 -1.52 -8.77 -6.75
C TYR A 40 -0.95 -9.55 -7.94
N PRO A 41 0.33 -9.30 -8.31
CA PRO A 41 0.99 -10.02 -9.41
C PRO A 41 1.14 -11.52 -9.11
N ASP A 42 1.52 -12.32 -10.11
CA ASP A 42 1.87 -13.73 -9.91
C ASP A 42 3.08 -13.82 -8.97
N LEU A 43 2.92 -14.53 -7.86
CA LEU A 43 3.95 -14.66 -6.84
C LEU A 43 5.20 -15.42 -7.34
N SER A 44 5.06 -16.22 -8.40
CA SER A 44 6.19 -16.92 -9.01
C SER A 44 7.17 -16.01 -9.76
N LEU A 45 6.78 -14.77 -10.06
CA LEU A 45 7.61 -13.79 -10.74
C LEU A 45 8.61 -13.09 -9.80
N CYS A 46 8.44 -13.22 -8.52
CA CYS A 46 9.38 -12.73 -7.50
C CYS A 46 10.65 -13.61 -7.48
N ARG A 47 11.54 -13.45 -8.47
CA ARG A 47 12.68 -14.36 -8.66
C ARG A 47 13.91 -14.06 -7.81
N GLU A 48 14.06 -12.89 -7.24
CA GLU A 48 15.35 -12.47 -6.67
C GLU A 48 15.30 -11.93 -5.22
N VAL A 49 14.13 -11.85 -4.61
CA VAL A 49 14.03 -11.39 -3.21
C VAL A 49 13.45 -12.52 -2.36
N PRO A 50 14.24 -13.12 -1.46
CA PRO A 50 13.80 -14.26 -0.63
C PRO A 50 12.57 -13.99 0.24
N SER A 51 12.12 -12.74 0.29
CA SER A 51 10.99 -12.27 1.11
C SER A 51 9.72 -11.91 0.34
N CYS A 52 9.67 -12.13 -0.99
CA CYS A 52 8.64 -11.54 -1.84
C CYS A 52 7.27 -12.23 -1.85
N ALA A 53 7.12 -13.40 -1.30
CA ALA A 53 5.88 -14.15 -1.46
C ALA A 53 5.42 -14.73 -0.13
N TYR A 54 4.84 -13.87 0.71
CA TYR A 54 4.13 -14.33 1.91
C TYR A 54 2.62 -14.23 1.68
N ILE A 55 1.92 -15.30 1.99
CA ILE A 55 0.48 -15.29 2.29
C ILE A 55 0.36 -15.63 3.76
N ASP A 56 -0.26 -14.74 4.55
CA ASP A 56 -0.50 -14.90 5.98
C ASP A 56 0.77 -15.23 6.80
N GLY A 57 1.92 -14.66 6.41
CA GLY A 57 3.19 -14.86 7.14
C GLY A 57 3.98 -16.10 6.73
N GLU A 58 3.42 -16.95 5.87
CA GLU A 58 4.14 -18.11 5.32
C GLU A 58 4.67 -17.83 3.91
N VAL A 59 5.87 -18.34 3.62
CA VAL A 59 6.43 -18.24 2.27
C VAL A 59 5.55 -19.02 1.31
N CYS A 60 4.82 -18.33 0.46
CA CYS A 60 3.95 -18.97 -0.52
C CYS A 60 4.75 -19.40 -1.75
N GLN A 61 5.16 -20.66 -1.78
CA GLN A 61 5.81 -21.25 -2.97
C GLN A 61 4.82 -21.48 -4.11
N ASN A 62 3.50 -21.49 -3.83
CA ASN A 62 2.47 -21.77 -4.82
C ASN A 62 1.31 -20.77 -4.69
N ASP A 63 1.17 -19.91 -5.68
CA ASP A 63 -0.01 -19.06 -5.81
C ASP A 63 -1.26 -19.93 -6.08
N ARG A 64 -2.24 -19.93 -5.16
CA ARG A 64 -3.44 -20.77 -5.23
C ARG A 64 -4.47 -20.31 -6.27
N ARG A 65 -4.28 -19.15 -6.86
CA ARG A 65 -5.18 -18.65 -7.90
C ARG A 65 -5.02 -19.46 -9.20
N LEU A 66 -6.08 -19.57 -9.98
CA LEU A 66 -6.05 -20.23 -11.28
C LEU A 66 -5.03 -19.54 -12.22
N PRO A 67 -4.23 -20.29 -12.99
CA PRO A 67 -3.15 -19.75 -13.83
C PRO A 67 -3.58 -18.59 -14.74
N HIS A 68 -4.73 -18.72 -15.40
CA HIS A 68 -5.24 -17.70 -16.31
C HIS A 68 -5.67 -16.40 -15.57
N ILE A 69 -6.11 -16.52 -14.30
CA ILE A 69 -6.45 -15.36 -13.47
C ILE A 69 -5.17 -14.64 -13.05
N ARG A 70 -4.15 -15.38 -12.60
CA ARG A 70 -2.84 -14.82 -12.24
C ARG A 70 -2.23 -14.05 -13.40
N GLU A 71 -2.17 -14.69 -14.56
CA GLU A 71 -1.63 -14.10 -15.78
C GLU A 71 -2.37 -12.83 -16.20
N LYS A 72 -3.71 -12.86 -16.18
CA LYS A 72 -4.54 -11.70 -16.52
C LYS A 72 -4.27 -10.52 -15.59
N ILE A 73 -4.28 -10.76 -14.27
CA ILE A 73 -4.06 -9.71 -13.26
C ILE A 73 -2.64 -9.16 -13.39
N THR A 74 -1.64 -10.02 -13.50
CA THR A 74 -0.24 -9.61 -13.66
C THR A 74 -0.05 -8.72 -14.90
N LYS A 75 -0.62 -9.11 -16.04
CA LYS A 75 -0.57 -8.30 -17.28
C LYS A 75 -1.24 -6.94 -17.12
N GLN A 76 -2.32 -6.85 -16.33
CA GLN A 76 -2.98 -5.57 -16.08
C GLN A 76 -2.13 -4.67 -15.17
N ILE A 77 -1.57 -5.22 -14.10
CA ILE A 77 -0.67 -4.48 -13.17
C ILE A 77 0.57 -4.01 -13.94
N HIS A 78 1.17 -4.87 -14.75
CA HIS A 78 2.37 -4.57 -15.54
C HIS A 78 2.22 -3.32 -16.42
N LYS A 79 1.04 -3.03 -16.94
CA LYS A 79 0.80 -1.87 -17.81
C LYS A 79 1.16 -0.53 -17.18
N THR A 80 1.03 -0.40 -15.87
CA THR A 80 1.36 0.83 -15.13
C THR A 80 2.57 0.65 -14.22
N ALA A 81 2.85 -0.57 -13.78
CA ALA A 81 4.04 -0.88 -13.00
C ALA A 81 5.34 -0.83 -13.83
N LEU A 82 5.27 -1.14 -15.15
CA LEU A 82 6.43 -1.09 -16.06
C LEU A 82 7.63 -1.89 -15.54
N SER A 83 7.38 -3.11 -15.07
CA SER A 83 8.32 -4.05 -14.45
C SER A 83 8.69 -3.76 -12.99
N ALA A 84 8.21 -2.69 -12.37
CA ALA A 84 8.46 -2.41 -10.95
C ALA A 84 7.94 -3.54 -10.03
N GLU A 85 6.91 -4.29 -10.45
CA GLU A 85 6.37 -5.44 -9.73
C GLU A 85 7.36 -6.60 -9.58
N SER A 86 8.43 -6.62 -10.37
CA SER A 86 9.51 -7.60 -10.24
C SER A 86 10.72 -7.09 -9.46
N LEU A 87 10.75 -5.79 -9.13
CA LEU A 87 11.86 -5.12 -8.45
C LEU A 87 11.53 -4.77 -7.00
N VAL A 88 10.27 -4.41 -6.73
CA VAL A 88 9.79 -4.06 -5.38
C VAL A 88 9.48 -5.32 -4.59
N SER A 89 10.03 -5.43 -3.39
CA SER A 89 9.64 -6.49 -2.46
C SER A 89 8.19 -6.32 -2.06
N PHE A 90 7.35 -7.36 -2.26
CA PHE A 90 5.94 -7.29 -1.89
C PHE A 90 5.44 -8.59 -1.26
N GLU A 91 4.34 -8.49 -0.54
CA GLU A 91 3.60 -9.63 -0.01
C GLU A 91 2.09 -9.39 -0.11
N TYR A 92 1.32 -10.48 -0.05
CA TYR A 92 -0.13 -10.41 0.08
C TYR A 92 -0.56 -10.92 1.46
N ARG A 93 -1.52 -10.21 2.07
CA ARG A 93 -2.15 -10.53 3.36
C ARG A 93 -3.67 -10.43 3.25
N GLU A 94 -4.42 -11.25 3.99
CA GLU A 94 -5.89 -11.11 4.05
C GLU A 94 -6.29 -9.79 4.71
N ALA A 95 -5.53 -9.35 5.71
CA ALA A 95 -5.73 -8.08 6.42
C ALA A 95 -4.41 -7.32 6.60
N PRO A 96 -4.44 -6.00 6.83
CA PRO A 96 -3.25 -5.21 7.16
C PRO A 96 -2.58 -5.73 8.45
N PRO A 97 -1.29 -6.12 8.44
CA PRO A 97 -0.62 -6.69 9.60
C PRO A 97 -0.11 -5.59 10.55
N LEU A 98 -1.01 -4.74 11.06
CA LEU A 98 -0.63 -3.54 11.82
C LEU A 98 0.10 -3.87 13.12
N ASP A 99 -0.34 -4.92 13.84
CA ASP A 99 0.28 -5.31 15.12
C ASP A 99 1.69 -5.89 14.90
N GLU A 100 1.89 -6.67 13.84
CA GLU A 100 3.21 -7.18 13.46
C GLU A 100 4.17 -6.02 13.16
N LEU A 101 3.71 -5.04 12.39
CA LEU A 101 4.50 -3.86 12.03
C LEU A 101 4.85 -3.02 13.26
N ARG A 102 3.93 -2.86 14.23
CA ARG A 102 4.23 -2.19 15.50
C ARG A 102 5.28 -2.92 16.31
N GLN A 103 5.22 -4.26 16.38
CA GLN A 103 6.24 -5.06 17.05
C GLN A 103 7.62 -4.88 16.39
N LEU A 104 7.66 -4.62 15.09
CA LEU A 104 8.88 -4.30 14.34
C LEU A 104 9.31 -2.82 14.47
N GLY A 105 8.59 -2.03 15.26
CA GLY A 105 8.90 -0.63 15.54
C GLY A 105 8.41 0.35 14.47
N TYR A 106 7.47 -0.05 13.61
CA TYR A 106 6.82 0.87 12.67
C TYR A 106 5.70 1.65 13.35
N ARG A 107 5.61 2.93 13.02
CA ARG A 107 4.45 3.77 13.31
C ARG A 107 3.48 3.72 12.13
N ILE A 108 2.21 3.54 12.40
CA ILE A 108 1.18 3.39 11.35
C ILE A 108 0.63 4.77 11.01
N ALA A 109 0.84 5.22 9.79
CA ALA A 109 0.29 6.46 9.27
C ALA A 109 -0.78 6.14 8.21
N ALA A 110 -2.02 6.53 8.46
CA ALA A 110 -3.12 6.38 7.51
C ALA A 110 -3.19 7.61 6.60
N LEU A 111 -3.19 7.42 5.28
CA LEU A 111 -3.37 8.51 4.31
C LEU A 111 -4.86 8.68 4.03
N GLU A 112 -5.51 9.61 4.74
CA GLU A 112 -6.95 9.84 4.66
C GLU A 112 -7.29 11.27 5.05
N GLN A 113 -8.38 11.80 4.48
CA GLN A 113 -8.96 13.08 4.91
C GLN A 113 -9.85 12.86 6.14
N ALA A 114 -9.48 13.45 7.26
CA ALA A 114 -10.26 13.38 8.50
C ALA A 114 -10.19 14.72 9.27
N THR A 115 -11.10 14.91 10.21
CA THR A 115 -11.14 16.14 11.01
C THR A 115 -9.88 16.37 11.84
N ASN A 116 -9.18 15.30 12.20
CA ASN A 116 -7.95 15.30 13.00
C ASN A 116 -6.70 14.93 12.20
N SER A 117 -6.76 14.99 10.84
CA SER A 117 -5.61 14.72 10.00
C SER A 117 -4.56 15.82 10.07
N THR A 118 -3.31 15.43 9.97
CA THR A 118 -2.16 16.34 9.83
C THR A 118 -1.84 16.51 8.35
N ASN A 119 -1.64 17.77 7.91
CA ASN A 119 -1.18 18.03 6.56
C ASN A 119 0.18 17.34 6.32
N LEU A 120 0.32 16.62 5.20
CA LEU A 120 1.56 15.91 4.85
C LEU A 120 2.80 16.84 4.85
N ARG A 121 2.63 18.14 4.56
CA ARG A 121 3.73 19.12 4.58
C ARG A 121 4.27 19.38 5.98
N ASP A 122 3.42 19.21 6.99
CA ASP A 122 3.73 19.47 8.41
C ASP A 122 4.06 18.17 9.16
N TYR A 123 3.89 17.03 8.49
CA TYR A 123 4.13 15.73 9.08
C TYR A 123 5.63 15.40 9.14
N SER A 124 6.11 15.14 10.35
CA SER A 124 7.47 14.67 10.59
C SER A 124 7.47 13.14 10.66
N ALA A 125 7.91 12.50 9.58
CA ALA A 125 7.94 11.05 9.51
C ALA A 125 8.96 10.47 10.51
N PRO A 126 8.59 9.43 11.29
CA PRO A 126 9.52 8.71 12.15
C PRO A 126 10.53 7.88 11.33
N ASP A 127 11.52 7.29 12.01
CA ASP A 127 12.54 6.45 11.35
C ASP A 127 11.95 5.23 10.63
N ARG A 128 10.81 4.72 11.13
CA ARG A 128 10.06 3.62 10.52
C ARG A 128 8.58 3.97 10.45
N VAL A 129 8.04 4.01 9.25
CA VAL A 129 6.62 4.29 9.02
C VAL A 129 6.00 3.26 8.09
N ALA A 130 4.82 2.79 8.45
CA ALA A 130 3.95 1.99 7.60
C ALA A 130 2.81 2.88 7.11
N LEU A 131 2.81 3.20 5.83
CA LEU A 131 1.81 4.06 5.19
C LEU A 131 0.64 3.21 4.74
N LEU A 132 -0.53 3.39 5.35
CA LEU A 132 -1.77 2.72 5.00
C LEU A 132 -2.54 3.54 3.96
N LEU A 133 -2.82 2.90 2.83
CA LEU A 133 -3.67 3.40 1.74
C LEU A 133 -4.96 2.59 1.70
N GLY A 134 -6.09 3.26 1.57
CA GLY A 134 -7.42 2.64 1.48
C GLY A 134 -7.99 2.60 0.07
N GLU A 135 -9.23 2.13 -0.02
CA GLU A 135 -10.02 2.05 -1.26
C GLU A 135 -10.20 3.45 -1.90
N GLU A 136 -10.27 3.48 -3.23
CA GLU A 136 -10.32 4.72 -4.02
C GLU A 136 -11.61 5.55 -3.81
N VAL A 137 -12.70 4.92 -3.40
CA VAL A 137 -14.02 5.58 -3.24
C VAL A 137 -14.37 5.79 -1.79
N SER A 138 -14.29 4.74 -0.97
CA SER A 138 -14.69 4.77 0.45
C SER A 138 -13.53 5.06 1.41
N GLY A 139 -12.29 5.15 0.89
CA GLY A 139 -11.13 5.43 1.71
C GLY A 139 -10.74 4.28 2.64
N ILE A 140 -10.18 4.63 3.78
CA ILE A 140 -9.79 3.67 4.82
C ILE A 140 -11.00 3.41 5.73
N ALA A 141 -11.39 2.15 5.89
CA ALA A 141 -12.50 1.80 6.76
C ALA A 141 -12.25 2.22 8.22
N PRO A 142 -13.32 2.66 8.95
CA PRO A 142 -13.18 3.24 10.29
C PRO A 142 -12.43 2.35 11.29
N GLU A 143 -12.56 1.04 11.19
CA GLU A 143 -11.85 0.09 12.03
C GLU A 143 -10.32 0.16 11.85
N TRP A 144 -9.84 0.33 10.63
CA TRP A 144 -8.40 0.49 10.33
C TRP A 144 -7.90 1.90 10.68
N LEU A 145 -8.74 2.91 10.45
CA LEU A 145 -8.41 4.28 10.78
C LEU A 145 -8.26 4.47 12.30
N ALA A 146 -9.10 3.82 13.10
CA ALA A 146 -9.01 3.83 14.56
C ALA A 146 -7.74 3.16 15.09
N LEU A 147 -7.14 2.28 14.30
CA LEU A 147 -5.88 1.61 14.63
C LEU A 147 -4.65 2.37 14.11
N ALA A 148 -4.79 3.44 13.36
CA ALA A 148 -3.67 4.25 12.92
C ALA A 148 -3.11 5.10 14.09
N ASP A 149 -1.78 5.25 14.13
CA ASP A 149 -1.12 6.10 15.11
C ASP A 149 -1.15 7.58 14.66
N ASP A 150 -1.13 7.81 13.35
CA ASP A 150 -1.23 9.12 12.73
C ASP A 150 -2.21 9.07 11.56
N ILE A 151 -2.96 10.14 11.36
CA ILE A 151 -3.75 10.34 10.15
C ILE A 151 -3.14 11.54 9.43
N ILE A 152 -2.74 11.33 8.18
CA ILE A 152 -2.11 12.35 7.35
C ILE A 152 -2.94 12.58 6.09
N GLU A 153 -2.98 13.83 5.64
CA GLU A 153 -3.71 14.18 4.42
C GLU A 153 -2.82 14.91 3.42
N ILE A 154 -3.09 14.68 2.14
CA ILE A 154 -2.59 15.51 1.06
C ILE A 154 -3.63 16.60 0.81
N PRO A 155 -3.36 17.88 1.12
CA PRO A 155 -4.33 18.93 0.91
C PRO A 155 -4.62 19.10 -0.58
N MET A 156 -5.90 19.09 -0.94
CA MET A 156 -6.34 19.41 -2.28
C MET A 156 -6.62 20.90 -2.37
N CYS A 157 -6.13 21.54 -3.44
CA CYS A 157 -6.46 22.94 -3.73
C CYS A 157 -7.67 22.97 -4.67
N ASN A 158 -8.64 23.85 -4.37
CA ASN A 158 -9.70 24.16 -5.31
C ASN A 158 -9.16 25.04 -6.48
N SER A 159 -10.01 25.30 -7.48
CA SER A 159 -9.66 26.12 -8.66
C SER A 159 -9.16 27.53 -8.30
N ASP A 160 -9.46 28.04 -7.13
CA ASP A 160 -9.12 29.37 -6.65
C ASP A 160 -7.83 29.38 -5.79
N GLY A 161 -7.18 28.21 -5.66
CA GLY A 161 -5.93 28.07 -4.90
C GLY A 161 -6.11 28.00 -3.38
N GLU A 162 -7.34 27.95 -2.89
CA GLU A 162 -7.63 27.74 -1.46
C GLU A 162 -7.63 26.24 -1.13
N MET A 163 -7.08 25.89 0.03
CA MET A 163 -7.08 24.52 0.53
C MET A 163 -8.48 24.10 0.97
N GLU A 164 -9.07 23.18 0.24
CA GLU A 164 -10.39 22.64 0.54
C GLU A 164 -10.28 21.50 1.56
N LYS A 165 -10.80 21.71 2.78
CA LYS A 165 -11.17 20.60 3.66
C LYS A 165 -12.55 20.14 3.24
N LYS A 166 -12.66 19.05 2.50
CA LYS A 166 -13.94 18.35 2.34
C LYS A 166 -14.31 17.76 3.70
N LEU A 167 -15.20 18.43 4.41
CA LEU A 167 -15.93 17.84 5.51
C LEU A 167 -16.94 16.86 4.91
N SER A 168 -16.73 15.56 5.07
CA SER A 168 -17.73 14.54 4.82
C SER A 168 -18.65 14.40 6.03
#